data_919846890509b36d3ec32ac67b0a7cfc
#
_entry.id   919846890509b36d3ec32ac67b0a7cfc
#
_cell.length_a   1.000
_cell.length_b   1.000
_cell.length_c   1.000
_cell.angle_alpha   90.00
_cell.angle_beta   90.00
_cell.angle_gamma   90.00
#
_symmetry.space_group_name_H-M   'P 1'
#
loop_
_entity.id
_entity.type
_entity.pdbx_description
1 polymer ?
#
loop_
_entity_poly.entity_id
_entity_poly.type
_entity_poly.pdbx_seq_one_letter_code
_entity_poly.pdbx_strand_id
1 'polypeptide(L)'
;AMVGIANSSGIGKIYAVIGVTYPSGSTCTCTNGSKTLTAKNTSGKAIFVIPSAGTWTVKAVKGSKSKSKAVTITAEGQVETVELTYELYIFKNGSGLTSGYSIENNITPAPTVSNDTISWSGNSNSGGVSFYINPAVALSGYTKLCVDFECSYNWGGDYGMGFGVGADAASASMITNTNWTAKVTSTTQGAIARNTVQCDISALTDSEYIKVVGSYSAGKVYNIWLE
;
A
#
# COMPACT_ATOMS: atom_id res chain seq x y z
N ALA A 1 25.66 -9.65 7.01
CA ALA A 1 24.42 -10.47 6.96
C ALA A 1 24.60 -11.57 5.92
N MET A 2 24.64 -12.82 6.33
CA MET A 2 24.74 -13.98 5.42
C MET A 2 23.42 -14.14 4.69
N VAL A 3 23.45 -14.01 3.36
CA VAL A 3 22.34 -14.34 2.49
C VAL A 3 22.29 -15.87 2.38
N GLY A 4 21.23 -16.49 2.88
CA GLY A 4 21.08 -17.94 2.79
C GLY A 4 20.82 -18.38 1.35
N ILE A 5 21.73 -19.12 0.74
CA ILE A 5 21.52 -19.74 -0.56
C ILE A 5 20.61 -20.94 -0.37
N ALA A 6 19.41 -20.88 -0.96
CA ALA A 6 18.47 -21.99 -0.92
C ALA A 6 18.83 -23.02 -2.00
N ASN A 7 19.63 -24.01 -1.65
CA ASN A 7 19.83 -25.19 -2.50
C ASN A 7 19.76 -26.47 -1.66
N SER A 8 18.83 -27.34 -1.96
CA SER A 8 18.80 -28.69 -1.44
C SER A 8 19.27 -29.65 -2.54
N SER A 9 20.34 -30.36 -2.25
CA SER A 9 20.87 -31.53 -2.95
C SER A 9 21.34 -31.35 -4.40
N GLY A 10 22.65 -31.46 -4.58
CA GLY A 10 23.35 -31.63 -5.84
C GLY A 10 23.79 -30.31 -6.50
N ILE A 11 25.09 -30.21 -6.78
CA ILE A 11 25.67 -29.13 -7.57
C ILE A 11 25.20 -29.30 -9.02
N GLY A 12 23.96 -28.95 -9.30
CA GLY A 12 23.44 -28.79 -10.65
C GLY A 12 23.95 -27.46 -11.21
N LYS A 13 24.10 -27.40 -12.54
CA LYS A 13 24.46 -26.17 -13.26
C LYS A 13 23.55 -25.01 -12.82
N ILE A 14 24.13 -23.92 -12.35
CA ILE A 14 23.40 -22.68 -12.07
C ILE A 14 23.04 -22.08 -13.42
N TYR A 15 21.74 -22.00 -13.72
CA TYR A 15 21.27 -21.41 -14.95
C TYR A 15 21.00 -19.91 -14.77
N ALA A 16 20.35 -19.53 -13.67
CA ALA A 16 20.03 -18.14 -13.35
C ALA A 16 19.89 -17.93 -11.83
N VAL A 17 19.70 -16.69 -11.41
CA VAL A 17 19.51 -16.33 -10.00
C VAL A 17 18.32 -15.40 -9.87
N ILE A 18 17.44 -15.63 -8.86
CA ILE A 18 16.38 -14.72 -8.46
C ILE A 18 16.64 -14.27 -7.03
N GLY A 19 16.99 -12.99 -6.85
CA GLY A 19 17.03 -12.33 -5.55
C GLY A 19 15.63 -11.89 -5.13
N VAL A 20 15.21 -12.20 -3.90
CA VAL A 20 13.87 -11.88 -3.41
C VAL A 20 13.95 -11.11 -2.10
N THR A 21 13.24 -9.99 -2.05
CA THR A 21 12.87 -9.30 -0.80
C THR A 21 11.40 -9.61 -0.52
N TYR A 22 11.05 -10.01 0.70
CA TYR A 22 9.71 -10.41 1.09
C TYR A 22 9.44 -10.07 2.56
N PRO A 23 8.17 -10.00 3.01
CA PRO A 23 7.84 -9.65 4.39
C PRO A 23 8.47 -10.62 5.40
N SER A 24 9.18 -10.09 6.38
CA SER A 24 9.84 -10.89 7.43
C SER A 24 8.83 -11.75 8.19
N GLY A 25 9.24 -12.96 8.54
CA GLY A 25 8.38 -13.96 9.18
C GLY A 25 7.51 -14.75 8.19
N SER A 26 7.68 -14.55 6.87
CA SER A 26 6.98 -15.31 5.85
C SER A 26 7.79 -16.52 5.41
N THR A 27 7.11 -17.58 4.96
CA THR A 27 7.73 -18.63 4.15
C THR A 27 7.79 -18.16 2.71
N CYS A 28 8.99 -18.19 2.09
CA CYS A 28 9.17 -17.81 0.70
C CYS A 28 9.54 -19.02 -0.14
N THR A 29 8.86 -19.21 -1.27
CA THR A 29 9.08 -20.30 -2.21
C THR A 29 9.26 -19.76 -3.62
N CYS A 30 9.94 -20.53 -4.47
CA CYS A 30 10.10 -20.27 -5.90
C CYS A 30 9.84 -21.57 -6.66
N THR A 31 8.87 -21.59 -7.55
CA THR A 31 8.43 -22.83 -8.24
C THR A 31 8.18 -22.60 -9.73
N ASN A 32 8.47 -23.60 -10.56
CA ASN A 32 8.05 -23.66 -11.97
C ASN A 32 6.93 -24.69 -12.22
N GLY A 33 6.25 -25.13 -11.14
CA GLY A 33 5.24 -26.18 -11.19
C GLY A 33 5.82 -27.58 -10.99
N SER A 34 6.97 -27.90 -11.57
CA SER A 34 7.63 -29.21 -11.43
C SER A 34 8.64 -29.25 -10.28
N LYS A 35 9.29 -28.13 -10.01
CA LYS A 35 10.29 -28.00 -8.95
C LYS A 35 9.95 -26.82 -8.05
N THR A 36 10.05 -27.02 -6.73
CA THR A 36 9.86 -25.98 -5.72
C THR A 36 11.13 -25.82 -4.90
N LEU A 37 11.60 -24.60 -4.81
CA LEU A 37 12.71 -24.17 -3.96
C LEU A 37 12.11 -23.39 -2.79
N THR A 38 12.58 -23.65 -1.57
CA THR A 38 12.11 -22.95 -0.36
C THR A 38 13.26 -22.19 0.28
N ALA A 39 13.02 -20.95 0.67
CA ALA A 39 13.99 -20.16 1.42
C ALA A 39 14.29 -20.82 2.78
N LYS A 40 15.58 -20.87 3.15
CA LYS A 40 16.03 -21.52 4.39
C LYS A 40 15.71 -20.73 5.67
N ASN A 41 15.31 -19.47 5.52
CA ASN A 41 15.02 -18.57 6.63
C ASN A 41 13.81 -17.68 6.31
N THR A 42 13.30 -17.02 7.32
CA THR A 42 12.17 -16.09 7.24
C THR A 42 12.59 -14.63 7.43
N SER A 43 13.86 -14.31 7.17
CA SER A 43 14.44 -12.97 7.44
C SER A 43 13.96 -11.86 6.48
N GLY A 44 13.18 -12.22 5.47
CA GLY A 44 12.69 -11.26 4.46
C GLY A 44 13.59 -11.12 3.25
N LYS A 45 14.67 -11.89 3.15
CA LYS A 45 15.55 -11.94 1.97
C LYS A 45 15.93 -13.38 1.62
N ALA A 46 15.87 -13.71 0.33
CA ALA A 46 16.33 -15.00 -0.19
C ALA A 46 17.01 -14.82 -1.56
N ILE A 47 17.86 -15.79 -1.89
CA ILE A 47 18.39 -15.96 -3.24
C ILE A 47 18.04 -17.38 -3.68
N PHE A 48 17.32 -17.49 -4.79
CA PHE A 48 17.00 -18.75 -5.43
C PHE A 48 17.93 -18.99 -6.61
N VAL A 49 18.62 -20.12 -6.58
CA VAL A 49 19.44 -20.60 -7.70
C VAL A 49 18.56 -21.41 -8.63
N ILE A 50 18.36 -20.88 -9.84
CA ILE A 50 17.44 -21.43 -10.83
C ILE A 50 18.17 -22.40 -11.75
N PRO A 51 17.72 -23.66 -11.87
CA PRO A 51 18.44 -24.69 -12.62
C PRO A 51 18.13 -24.72 -14.12
N SER A 52 17.06 -24.05 -14.58
CA SER A 52 16.61 -24.08 -15.98
C SER A 52 15.86 -22.83 -16.39
N ALA A 53 15.81 -22.57 -17.68
CA ALA A 53 14.88 -21.59 -18.25
C ALA A 53 13.41 -21.94 -17.94
N GLY A 54 12.53 -20.96 -18.13
CA GLY A 54 11.10 -21.09 -17.94
C GLY A 54 10.53 -20.02 -16.99
N THR A 55 9.22 -20.07 -16.78
CA THR A 55 8.55 -19.17 -15.83
C THR A 55 8.59 -19.75 -14.43
N TRP A 56 9.11 -18.97 -13.51
CA TRP A 56 9.22 -19.28 -12.09
C TRP A 56 8.31 -18.35 -11.29
N THR A 57 7.50 -18.89 -10.42
CA THR A 57 6.63 -18.11 -9.53
C THR A 57 7.25 -18.03 -8.14
N VAL A 58 7.61 -16.82 -7.72
CA VAL A 58 8.04 -16.55 -6.35
C VAL A 58 6.81 -16.24 -5.52
N LYS A 59 6.67 -16.86 -4.34
CA LYS A 59 5.52 -16.69 -3.45
C LYS A 59 5.98 -16.56 -2.00
N ALA A 60 5.48 -15.54 -1.30
CA ALA A 60 5.61 -15.39 0.15
C ALA A 60 4.27 -15.66 0.82
N VAL A 61 4.27 -16.35 1.97
CA VAL A 61 3.07 -16.70 2.74
C VAL A 61 3.34 -16.47 4.23
N LYS A 62 2.39 -15.79 4.91
CA LYS A 62 2.41 -15.58 6.36
C LYS A 62 0.96 -15.63 6.87
N GLY A 63 0.60 -16.73 7.55
CA GLY A 63 -0.79 -16.97 7.94
C GLY A 63 -1.71 -17.01 6.71
N SER A 64 -2.76 -16.21 6.72
CA SER A 64 -3.70 -16.05 5.62
C SER A 64 -3.21 -15.15 4.49
N LYS A 65 -2.17 -14.34 4.73
CA LYS A 65 -1.63 -13.41 3.72
C LYS A 65 -0.69 -14.13 2.76
N SER A 66 -0.85 -13.87 1.47
CA SER A 66 0.09 -14.37 0.46
C SER A 66 0.28 -13.35 -0.67
N LYS A 67 1.50 -13.31 -1.22
CA LYS A 67 1.82 -12.53 -2.41
C LYS A 67 2.71 -13.36 -3.32
N SER A 68 2.49 -13.27 -4.62
CA SER A 68 3.32 -13.97 -5.60
C SER A 68 3.62 -13.09 -6.81
N LYS A 69 4.74 -13.39 -7.48
CA LYS A 69 5.14 -12.76 -8.73
C LYS A 69 5.79 -13.80 -9.63
N ALA A 70 5.38 -13.82 -10.89
CA ALA A 70 6.01 -14.64 -11.91
C ALA A 70 7.24 -13.92 -12.48
N VAL A 71 8.29 -14.70 -12.75
CA VAL A 71 9.55 -14.28 -13.36
C VAL A 71 9.89 -15.22 -14.48
N THR A 72 10.14 -14.71 -15.67
CA THR A 72 10.52 -15.53 -16.82
C THR A 72 12.04 -15.49 -17.00
N ILE A 73 12.66 -16.64 -16.94
CA ILE A 73 14.09 -16.85 -17.15
C ILE A 73 14.28 -17.38 -18.56
N THR A 74 14.97 -16.62 -19.39
CA THR A 74 15.18 -16.93 -20.82
C THR A 74 16.63 -17.23 -21.16
N ALA A 75 17.57 -16.77 -20.36
CA ALA A 75 19.01 -16.87 -20.65
C ALA A 75 19.80 -17.41 -19.47
N GLU A 76 20.88 -18.13 -19.77
CA GLU A 76 21.88 -18.53 -18.77
C GLU A 76 22.62 -17.29 -18.23
N GLY A 77 22.86 -17.26 -16.92
CA GLY A 77 23.49 -16.14 -16.22
C GLY A 77 22.53 -14.99 -15.91
N GLN A 78 21.22 -15.09 -16.24
CA GLN A 78 20.23 -14.07 -15.94
C GLN A 78 20.10 -13.88 -14.42
N VAL A 79 20.06 -12.59 -14.00
CA VAL A 79 19.85 -12.20 -12.60
C VAL A 79 18.60 -11.34 -12.54
N GLU A 80 17.64 -11.79 -11.76
CA GLU A 80 16.37 -11.09 -11.53
C GLU A 80 16.21 -10.70 -10.07
N THR A 81 15.47 -9.62 -9.84
CA THR A 81 15.09 -9.19 -8.49
C THR A 81 13.58 -9.11 -8.36
N VAL A 82 13.06 -9.63 -7.25
CA VAL A 82 11.63 -9.63 -6.93
C VAL A 82 11.45 -9.01 -5.56
N GLU A 83 10.55 -8.06 -5.49
CA GLU A 83 10.02 -7.54 -4.23
C GLU A 83 8.58 -8.01 -4.07
N LEU A 84 8.27 -8.62 -2.92
CA LEU A 84 6.94 -9.04 -2.52
C LEU A 84 6.57 -8.28 -1.25
N THR A 85 5.49 -7.53 -1.28
CA THR A 85 4.92 -6.85 -0.12
C THR A 85 3.48 -7.29 0.05
N TYR A 86 2.99 -7.33 1.29
CA TYR A 86 1.56 -7.54 1.54
C TYR A 86 0.78 -6.23 1.50
N GLU A 87 1.51 -5.11 1.47
CA GLU A 87 0.92 -3.78 1.37
C GLU A 87 0.44 -3.51 -0.06
N LEU A 88 -0.74 -2.91 -0.18
CA LEU A 88 -1.25 -2.35 -1.42
C LEU A 88 -1.14 -0.83 -1.35
N TYR A 89 -0.16 -0.26 -2.01
CA TYR A 89 -0.07 1.19 -2.17
C TYR A 89 -1.10 1.67 -3.20
N ILE A 90 -1.91 2.61 -2.79
CA ILE A 90 -2.86 3.33 -3.64
C ILE A 90 -2.20 4.62 -4.16
N PHE A 91 -1.53 5.33 -3.27
CA PHE A 91 -0.67 6.46 -3.58
C PHE A 91 0.68 6.28 -2.87
N LYS A 92 1.77 6.47 -3.60
CA LYS A 92 3.13 6.30 -3.05
C LYS A 92 4.00 7.49 -3.42
N ASN A 93 4.60 8.12 -2.43
CA ASN A 93 5.57 9.22 -2.60
C ASN A 93 6.69 8.81 -3.59
N GLY A 94 6.98 9.68 -4.55
CA GLY A 94 7.93 9.44 -5.61
C GLY A 94 7.43 8.56 -6.77
N SER A 95 6.21 8.00 -6.66
CA SER A 95 5.61 7.16 -7.71
C SER A 95 4.22 7.64 -8.13
N GLY A 96 3.55 8.43 -7.27
CA GLY A 96 2.21 8.92 -7.51
C GLY A 96 1.12 7.86 -7.27
N LEU A 97 0.01 8.01 -7.98
CA LEU A 97 -1.12 7.08 -7.94
C LEU A 97 -0.77 5.77 -8.65
N THR A 98 -1.15 4.66 -8.02
CA THR A 98 -1.08 3.35 -8.67
C THR A 98 -2.01 3.30 -9.88
N SER A 99 -1.53 2.72 -10.98
CA SER A 99 -2.29 2.58 -12.23
C SER A 99 -3.67 1.95 -11.98
N GLY A 100 -4.69 2.52 -12.59
CA GLY A 100 -6.09 2.12 -12.43
C GLY A 100 -6.87 2.88 -11.36
N TYR A 101 -6.21 3.74 -10.58
CA TYR A 101 -6.87 4.65 -9.65
C TYR A 101 -6.80 6.10 -10.12
N SER A 102 -7.80 6.88 -9.75
CA SER A 102 -7.86 8.32 -9.90
C SER A 102 -8.24 8.99 -8.59
N ILE A 103 -7.98 10.28 -8.47
CA ILE A 103 -8.48 11.10 -7.37
C ILE A 103 -9.64 11.92 -7.91
N GLU A 104 -10.77 11.75 -7.23
CA GLU A 104 -11.97 12.52 -7.50
C GLU A 104 -12.25 13.44 -6.31
N ASN A 105 -12.80 14.61 -6.59
CA ASN A 105 -13.22 15.53 -5.54
C ASN A 105 -14.58 16.13 -5.87
N ASN A 106 -15.36 16.40 -4.82
CA ASN A 106 -16.69 17.02 -4.94
C ASN A 106 -16.71 18.46 -4.40
N ILE A 107 -15.55 18.99 -4.00
CA ILE A 107 -15.46 20.27 -3.28
C ILE A 107 -14.33 21.14 -3.85
N THR A 108 -14.53 22.44 -3.82
CA THR A 108 -13.57 23.47 -4.22
C THR A 108 -12.88 24.05 -2.98
N PRO A 109 -11.54 24.21 -2.98
CA PRO A 109 -10.61 23.95 -4.08
C PRO A 109 -10.26 22.48 -4.25
N ALA A 110 -10.01 22.06 -5.48
CA ALA A 110 -9.51 20.73 -5.78
C ALA A 110 -8.10 20.53 -5.18
N PRO A 111 -7.74 19.31 -4.70
CA PRO A 111 -6.40 19.01 -4.31
C PRO A 111 -5.45 19.03 -5.51
N THR A 112 -4.22 19.43 -5.30
CA THR A 112 -3.16 19.31 -6.28
C THR A 112 -2.48 17.95 -6.12
N VAL A 113 -2.42 17.18 -7.21
CA VAL A 113 -1.83 15.84 -7.24
C VAL A 113 -0.52 15.87 -8.01
N SER A 114 0.54 15.37 -7.41
CA SER A 114 1.86 15.16 -8.03
C SER A 114 2.31 13.71 -7.79
N ASN A 115 3.48 13.34 -8.30
CA ASN A 115 4.06 12.04 -7.96
C ASN A 115 4.50 11.94 -6.49
N ASP A 116 4.70 13.07 -5.83
CA ASP A 116 5.24 13.12 -4.46
C ASP A 116 4.16 13.30 -3.40
N THR A 117 3.11 14.06 -3.72
CA THR A 117 2.09 14.44 -2.73
C THR A 117 0.73 14.70 -3.37
N ILE A 118 -0.31 14.49 -2.55
CA ILE A 118 -1.63 15.06 -2.75
C ILE A 118 -1.75 16.21 -1.75
N SER A 119 -1.87 17.45 -2.21
CA SER A 119 -1.84 18.63 -1.34
C SER A 119 -3.06 19.53 -1.54
N TRP A 120 -3.44 20.22 -0.48
CA TRP A 120 -4.50 21.24 -0.51
C TRP A 120 -4.14 22.44 0.37
N SER A 121 -4.64 23.59 0.01
CA SER A 121 -4.54 24.80 0.81
C SER A 121 -5.73 24.92 1.76
N GLY A 122 -5.50 25.42 2.96
CA GLY A 122 -6.53 25.66 3.96
C GLY A 122 -7.63 26.55 3.43
N ASN A 123 -8.85 26.23 3.82
CA ASN A 123 -10.01 27.08 3.55
C ASN A 123 -10.64 27.49 4.88
N SER A 124 -10.87 28.79 5.04
CA SER A 124 -11.54 29.37 6.20
C SER A 124 -13.07 29.17 6.20
N ASN A 125 -13.61 28.63 5.12
CA ASN A 125 -15.04 28.44 4.97
C ASN A 125 -15.41 26.95 5.17
N SER A 126 -16.63 26.71 5.58
CA SER A 126 -17.21 25.40 5.98
C SER A 126 -17.12 24.26 4.97
N GLY A 127 -16.56 24.49 3.81
CA GLY A 127 -16.47 23.52 2.74
C GLY A 127 -15.13 22.82 2.59
N GLY A 128 -14.42 22.42 3.59
CA GLY A 128 -13.09 21.80 3.52
C GLY A 128 -12.77 20.99 2.25
N VAL A 129 -11.57 20.58 2.06
CA VAL A 129 -11.17 19.73 0.93
C VAL A 129 -11.57 18.30 1.25
N SER A 130 -12.31 17.68 0.35
CA SER A 130 -12.55 16.23 0.39
C SER A 130 -12.16 15.64 -0.94
N PHE A 131 -11.48 14.52 -0.90
CA PHE A 131 -11.24 13.72 -2.08
C PHE A 131 -11.39 12.24 -1.76
N TYR A 132 -11.64 11.45 -2.77
CA TYR A 132 -11.72 10.00 -2.66
C TYR A 132 -10.96 9.34 -3.81
N ILE A 133 -10.57 8.11 -3.57
CA ILE A 133 -9.93 7.26 -4.57
C ILE A 133 -11.00 6.54 -5.37
N ASN A 134 -10.93 6.65 -6.68
CA ASN A 134 -11.83 6.00 -7.63
C ASN A 134 -11.03 5.05 -8.55
N PRO A 135 -11.49 3.82 -8.84
CA PRO A 135 -12.66 3.14 -8.27
C PRO A 135 -12.51 2.75 -6.80
N ALA A 136 -13.59 2.27 -6.20
CA ALA A 136 -13.56 1.67 -4.87
C ALA A 136 -12.50 0.56 -4.77
N VAL A 137 -11.83 0.49 -3.62
CA VAL A 137 -10.70 -0.42 -3.40
C VAL A 137 -11.20 -1.65 -2.66
N ALA A 138 -10.83 -2.85 -3.13
CA ALA A 138 -11.16 -4.11 -2.47
C ALA A 138 -10.41 -4.19 -1.13
N LEU A 139 -11.14 -4.29 -0.02
CA LEU A 139 -10.59 -4.30 1.34
C LEU A 139 -10.35 -5.70 1.89
N SER A 140 -10.93 -6.72 1.28
CA SER A 140 -10.78 -8.11 1.74
C SER A 140 -9.31 -8.52 1.88
N GLY A 141 -8.95 -9.01 3.06
CA GLY A 141 -7.59 -9.47 3.37
C GLY A 141 -6.67 -8.38 3.94
N TYR A 142 -7.14 -7.14 4.04
CA TYR A 142 -6.44 -6.05 4.72
C TYR A 142 -7.06 -5.78 6.08
N THR A 143 -6.27 -5.27 7.00
CA THR A 143 -6.72 -4.97 8.36
C THR A 143 -6.64 -3.49 8.68
N LYS A 144 -5.87 -2.73 7.90
CA LYS A 144 -5.65 -1.31 8.13
C LYS A 144 -5.60 -0.53 6.83
N LEU A 145 -6.23 0.63 6.82
CA LEU A 145 -5.91 1.72 5.91
C LEU A 145 -4.90 2.62 6.62
N CYS A 146 -3.77 2.84 5.99
CA CYS A 146 -2.70 3.70 6.48
C CYS A 146 -2.55 4.94 5.60
N VAL A 147 -2.43 6.10 6.21
CA VAL A 147 -2.21 7.38 5.53
C VAL A 147 -1.07 8.13 6.19
N ASP A 148 -0.02 8.41 5.41
CA ASP A 148 1.13 9.22 5.82
C ASP A 148 0.90 10.65 5.36
N PHE A 149 0.78 11.58 6.29
CA PHE A 149 0.41 12.96 6.02
C PHE A 149 1.09 13.97 6.93
N GLU A 150 1.04 15.23 6.52
CA GLU A 150 1.33 16.38 7.36
C GLU A 150 0.22 17.42 7.23
N CYS A 151 0.04 18.24 8.25
CA CYS A 151 -0.87 19.37 8.23
C CYS A 151 -0.15 20.64 8.68
N SER A 152 -0.15 21.68 7.85
CA SER A 152 0.37 22.99 8.24
C SER A 152 -0.61 23.74 9.14
N TYR A 153 -1.90 23.43 9.02
CA TYR A 153 -2.95 23.96 9.86
C TYR A 153 -4.08 22.92 9.98
N ASN A 154 -4.54 22.66 11.19
CA ASN A 154 -5.65 21.77 11.52
C ASN A 154 -6.49 22.39 12.64
N TRP A 155 -7.78 22.48 12.47
CA TRP A 155 -8.68 22.96 13.50
C TRP A 155 -8.90 21.93 14.62
N GLY A 156 -8.76 20.66 14.30
CA GLY A 156 -8.99 19.52 15.21
C GLY A 156 -10.46 19.09 15.28
N GLY A 157 -10.69 17.93 15.89
CA GLY A 157 -12.03 17.38 16.12
C GLY A 157 -12.85 17.25 14.84
N ASP A 158 -14.09 17.73 14.90
CA ASP A 158 -15.07 17.60 13.81
C ASP A 158 -14.80 18.52 12.61
N TYR A 159 -13.85 19.43 12.73
CA TYR A 159 -13.48 20.41 11.71
C TYR A 159 -12.02 20.24 11.23
N GLY A 160 -11.39 19.12 11.54
CA GLY A 160 -10.00 18.86 11.22
C GLY A 160 -9.80 17.93 10.05
N MET A 161 -8.91 16.98 10.25
CA MET A 161 -8.58 15.93 9.29
C MET A 161 -9.29 14.63 9.59
N GLY A 162 -9.86 14.00 8.54
CA GLY A 162 -10.45 12.67 8.60
C GLY A 162 -9.92 11.79 7.47
N PHE A 163 -9.64 10.52 7.80
CA PHE A 163 -9.18 9.49 6.89
C PHE A 163 -10.02 8.23 7.11
N GLY A 164 -10.43 7.58 6.05
CA GLY A 164 -11.22 6.36 6.20
C GLY A 164 -11.76 5.83 4.89
N VAL A 165 -12.77 5.00 5.01
CA VAL A 165 -13.45 4.35 3.89
C VAL A 165 -14.97 4.51 4.01
N GLY A 166 -15.66 4.43 2.88
CA GLY A 166 -17.12 4.46 2.82
C GLY A 166 -17.64 3.84 1.54
N ALA A 167 -18.82 3.23 1.63
CA ALA A 167 -19.47 2.55 0.51
C ALA A 167 -19.89 3.51 -0.62
N ASP A 168 -20.07 4.78 -0.29
CA ASP A 168 -20.52 5.81 -1.22
C ASP A 168 -19.35 6.74 -1.59
N ALA A 169 -19.15 6.99 -2.88
CA ALA A 169 -18.25 8.00 -3.41
C ALA A 169 -18.69 9.42 -3.04
N ALA A 170 -19.97 9.66 -2.80
CA ALA A 170 -20.50 10.96 -2.49
C ALA A 170 -19.98 11.48 -1.15
N SER A 171 -19.40 12.62 -1.23
CA SER A 171 -19.22 13.68 -0.25
C SER A 171 -19.24 13.33 1.23
N ALA A 172 -18.09 13.02 1.76
CA ALA A 172 -17.85 13.44 3.12
C ALA A 172 -17.44 14.93 3.09
N SER A 173 -18.39 15.82 3.04
CA SER A 173 -18.07 17.26 3.06
C SER A 173 -17.57 17.72 4.43
N MET A 174 -17.79 16.92 5.46
CA MET A 174 -17.35 17.18 6.84
C MET A 174 -17.03 15.87 7.54
N ILE A 175 -16.14 15.90 8.52
CA ILE A 175 -15.75 14.75 9.33
C ILE A 175 -16.95 14.11 10.06
N THR A 176 -17.94 14.93 10.41
CA THR A 176 -19.20 14.50 11.04
C THR A 176 -20.19 13.82 10.09
N ASN A 177 -19.95 13.87 8.78
CA ASN A 177 -20.85 13.27 7.81
C ASN A 177 -20.91 11.74 8.00
N THR A 178 -22.11 11.17 7.85
CA THR A 178 -22.44 9.78 8.16
C THR A 178 -22.02 8.76 7.11
N ASN A 179 -21.40 9.19 6.00
CA ASN A 179 -21.04 8.31 4.87
C ASN A 179 -19.66 7.61 5.04
N TRP A 180 -19.27 7.36 6.28
CA TRP A 180 -18.08 6.61 6.62
C TRP A 180 -18.47 5.21 7.13
N THR A 181 -17.87 4.18 6.56
CA THR A 181 -17.95 2.81 7.11
C THR A 181 -16.91 2.63 8.23
N ALA A 182 -15.71 3.19 8.04
CA ALA A 182 -14.69 3.29 9.07
C ALA A 182 -13.91 4.58 8.88
N LYS A 183 -13.53 5.24 9.98
CA LYS A 183 -12.73 6.47 9.93
C LYS A 183 -11.82 6.64 11.13
N VAL A 184 -10.78 7.44 10.95
CA VAL A 184 -9.97 8.05 12.00
C VAL A 184 -9.93 9.55 11.79
N THR A 185 -10.02 10.32 12.87
CA THR A 185 -9.96 11.79 12.85
C THR A 185 -8.78 12.27 13.68
N SER A 186 -8.14 13.33 13.22
CA SER A 186 -7.15 14.03 14.04
C SER A 186 -7.84 15.00 14.98
N THR A 187 -7.60 14.85 16.28
CA THR A 187 -8.09 15.78 17.33
C THR A 187 -7.06 16.87 17.67
N THR A 188 -5.86 16.79 17.12
CA THR A 188 -4.79 17.77 17.36
C THR A 188 -5.07 19.06 16.60
N GLN A 189 -5.17 20.18 17.30
CA GLN A 189 -5.30 21.50 16.71
C GLN A 189 -3.92 22.11 16.40
N GLY A 190 -3.83 22.86 15.31
CA GLY A 190 -2.59 23.51 14.87
C GLY A 190 -1.82 22.66 13.86
N ALA A 191 -0.52 22.91 13.74
CA ALA A 191 0.33 22.17 12.82
C ALA A 191 0.58 20.74 13.32
N ILE A 192 0.51 19.77 12.39
CA ILE A 192 0.82 18.37 12.65
C ILE A 192 2.02 17.99 11.79
N ALA A 193 3.13 17.61 12.41
CA ALA A 193 4.29 17.11 11.72
C ALA A 193 3.94 15.81 10.96
N ARG A 194 4.69 15.51 9.92
CA ARG A 194 4.49 14.28 9.12
C ARG A 194 4.45 13.05 10.01
N ASN A 195 3.38 12.31 9.91
CA ASN A 195 3.14 11.07 10.64
C ASN A 195 2.17 10.18 9.90
N THR A 196 2.02 8.93 10.36
CA THR A 196 1.08 7.96 9.81
C THR A 196 -0.10 7.77 10.75
N VAL A 197 -1.32 7.90 10.22
CA VAL A 197 -2.55 7.46 10.88
C VAL A 197 -2.99 6.11 10.33
N GLN A 198 -3.67 5.33 11.16
CA GLN A 198 -4.18 4.00 10.81
C GLN A 198 -5.66 3.92 11.14
N CYS A 199 -6.47 3.57 10.14
CA CYS A 199 -7.89 3.27 10.31
C CYS A 199 -8.06 1.74 10.30
N ASP A 200 -8.70 1.20 11.31
CA ASP A 200 -9.04 -0.24 11.37
C ASP A 200 -10.15 -0.55 10.35
N ILE A 201 -9.85 -1.47 9.44
CA ILE A 201 -10.74 -1.97 8.39
C ILE A 201 -10.86 -3.50 8.43
N SER A 202 -10.39 -4.13 9.51
CA SER A 202 -10.29 -5.60 9.62
C SER A 202 -11.63 -6.34 9.51
N ALA A 203 -12.73 -5.67 9.81
CA ALA A 203 -14.08 -6.22 9.69
C ALA A 203 -14.70 -6.04 8.29
N LEU A 204 -14.04 -5.32 7.37
CA LEU A 204 -14.58 -4.98 6.07
C LEU A 204 -14.09 -5.97 5.00
N THR A 205 -15.02 -6.45 4.17
CA THR A 205 -14.75 -7.42 3.10
C THR A 205 -15.06 -6.88 1.72
N ASP A 206 -15.87 -5.84 1.64
CA ASP A 206 -16.36 -5.26 0.40
C ASP A 206 -15.37 -4.24 -0.18
N SER A 207 -15.66 -3.78 -1.39
CA SER A 207 -14.92 -2.67 -1.99
C SER A 207 -15.49 -1.36 -1.50
N GLU A 208 -14.62 -0.48 -1.00
CA GLU A 208 -15.00 0.81 -0.44
C GLU A 208 -14.15 1.93 -1.05
N TYR A 209 -14.69 3.14 -1.08
CA TYR A 209 -13.93 4.32 -1.48
C TYR A 209 -13.06 4.80 -0.33
N ILE A 210 -11.75 4.93 -0.57
CA ILE A 210 -10.85 5.58 0.38
C ILE A 210 -11.08 7.08 0.30
N LYS A 211 -11.33 7.70 1.44
CA LYS A 211 -11.70 9.10 1.57
C LYS A 211 -10.73 9.86 2.46
N VAL A 212 -10.42 11.09 2.07
CA VAL A 212 -9.66 12.05 2.87
C VAL A 212 -10.47 13.34 2.94
N VAL A 213 -10.69 13.81 4.15
CA VAL A 213 -11.39 15.06 4.42
C VAL A 213 -10.49 15.98 5.20
N GLY A 214 -10.30 17.20 4.71
CA GLY A 214 -9.60 18.26 5.39
C GLY A 214 -10.51 19.48 5.52
N SER A 215 -11.23 19.59 6.63
CA SER A 215 -12.07 20.75 6.92
C SER A 215 -11.30 21.74 7.77
N TYR A 216 -11.29 23.02 7.37
CA TYR A 216 -10.48 24.06 8.05
C TYR A 216 -9.02 23.62 8.25
N SER A 217 -8.44 22.99 7.24
CA SER A 217 -7.08 22.49 7.30
C SER A 217 -6.34 22.71 5.99
N ALA A 218 -5.02 22.72 6.06
CA ALA A 218 -4.13 22.71 4.90
C ALA A 218 -3.09 21.62 5.12
N GLY A 219 -2.86 20.78 4.14
CA GLY A 219 -1.94 19.65 4.35
C GLY A 219 -1.50 18.95 3.09
N LYS A 220 -0.78 17.86 3.30
CA LYS A 220 -0.28 16.98 2.26
C LYS A 220 -0.42 15.53 2.71
N VAL A 221 -0.77 14.67 1.77
CA VAL A 221 -0.67 13.22 1.89
C VAL A 221 0.51 12.74 1.06
N TYR A 222 1.36 11.93 1.65
CA TYR A 222 2.57 11.35 1.04
C TYR A 222 2.36 9.90 0.61
N ASN A 223 1.62 9.14 1.39
CA ASN A 223 1.32 7.74 1.09
C ASN A 223 -0.10 7.38 1.53
N ILE A 224 -0.76 6.54 0.75
CA ILE A 224 -2.00 5.85 1.10
C ILE A 224 -1.79 4.37 0.77
N TRP A 225 -1.93 3.49 1.76
CA TRP A 225 -1.79 2.05 1.55
C TRP A 225 -2.66 1.23 2.47
N LEU A 226 -2.88 -0.03 2.08
CA LEU A 226 -3.56 -1.05 2.87
C LEU A 226 -2.55 -2.08 3.41
N GLU A 227 -2.73 -2.52 4.67
CA GLU A 227 -1.96 -3.59 5.33
C GLU A 227 -2.81 -4.79 5.72
#